data_053146b55578b7f50f29201a9be4ea23
#
_entry.id   053146b55578b7f50f29201a9be4ea23
#
_cell.length_a   1.000
_cell.length_b   1.000
_cell.length_c   1.000
_cell.angle_alpha   90.00
_cell.angle_beta   90.00
_cell.angle_gamma   90.00
#
_symmetry.space_group_name_H-M   'P 1'
#
loop_
_entity.id
_entity.type
_entity.pdbx_description
1 polymer ?
#
loop_
_entity_poly.entity_id
_entity_poly.type
_entity_poly.pdbx_seq_one_letter_code
_entity_poly.pdbx_strand_id
1 'polypeptide(L)'
;DMPEEAAEYRQTLEMQDIKSLMVVPLISKEEVWGYMGIDMVRTQRSWSNVDYQCFSSLANIINICIELRKSELQAKEDRLALDNSEKILRNIYKNLPAGVELYDKDGYLVDINDKELEIFGLSDKHEALGVNLFDNPNIPLEVKERLRAKEDVNFSINYDFSKINQYVDSRRNGIINLNTKVTALYDSQNRFINYLFINIDTTETTNAYTKIQEFENLFLLIGDYAKVGFAHFNVLT
;
A
#
# COMPACT_ATOMS: atom_id res chain seq x y z
N ASP A 1 29.08 -23.01 -48.34
CA ASP A 1 28.06 -23.98 -48.72
C ASP A 1 26.98 -24.02 -47.65
N MET A 2 25.75 -23.82 -48.06
CA MET A 2 24.60 -23.95 -47.11
C MET A 2 24.17 -25.42 -47.05
N PRO A 3 23.78 -25.91 -45.84
CA PRO A 3 23.25 -27.26 -45.68
C PRO A 3 21.99 -27.50 -46.56
N GLU A 4 21.72 -28.73 -46.93
CA GLU A 4 20.51 -29.10 -47.71
C GLU A 4 19.21 -28.71 -46.98
N GLU A 5 19.19 -28.74 -45.67
CA GLU A 5 18.07 -28.38 -44.79
C GLU A 5 17.68 -26.90 -44.92
N ALA A 6 18.56 -26.05 -45.46
CA ALA A 6 18.34 -24.61 -45.65
C ALA A 6 17.95 -24.25 -47.10
N ALA A 7 17.42 -25.19 -47.89
CA ALA A 7 17.08 -24.99 -49.31
C ALA A 7 16.08 -23.88 -49.55
N GLU A 8 15.06 -23.74 -48.70
CA GLU A 8 14.07 -22.63 -48.78
C GLU A 8 14.72 -21.26 -48.54
N TYR A 9 15.64 -21.18 -47.57
CA TYR A 9 16.43 -19.95 -47.31
C TYR A 9 17.32 -19.59 -48.51
N ARG A 10 17.94 -20.59 -49.11
CA ARG A 10 18.76 -20.37 -50.30
C ARG A 10 17.94 -19.76 -51.44
N GLN A 11 16.76 -20.28 -51.73
CA GLN A 11 15.87 -19.75 -52.76
C GLN A 11 15.47 -18.30 -52.48
N THR A 12 15.19 -17.95 -51.25
CA THR A 12 14.89 -16.58 -50.82
C THR A 12 16.06 -15.63 -51.02
N LEU A 13 17.29 -16.06 -50.65
CA LEU A 13 18.50 -15.27 -50.86
C LEU A 13 18.84 -15.06 -52.32
N GLU A 14 18.63 -16.08 -53.16
CA GLU A 14 18.80 -16.00 -54.64
C GLU A 14 17.80 -15.03 -55.27
N MET A 15 16.55 -15.02 -54.81
CA MET A 15 15.52 -14.07 -55.26
C MET A 15 15.88 -12.62 -54.88
N GLN A 16 16.69 -12.41 -53.85
CA GLN A 16 17.17 -11.08 -53.40
C GLN A 16 18.54 -10.72 -53.99
N ASP A 17 19.09 -11.51 -54.93
CA ASP A 17 20.41 -11.30 -55.54
C ASP A 17 21.57 -11.32 -54.52
N ILE A 18 21.40 -11.98 -53.37
CA ILE A 18 22.43 -12.07 -52.33
C ILE A 18 23.53 -13.07 -52.75
N LYS A 19 24.73 -12.56 -52.95
CA LYS A 19 25.91 -13.33 -53.40
C LYS A 19 26.76 -13.90 -52.28
N SER A 20 26.71 -13.29 -51.11
CA SER A 20 27.40 -13.75 -49.91
C SER A 20 26.67 -13.24 -48.69
N LEU A 21 26.53 -14.06 -47.66
CA LEU A 21 25.86 -13.75 -46.41
C LEU A 21 26.74 -14.19 -45.21
N MET A 22 26.83 -13.38 -44.20
CA MET A 22 27.35 -13.77 -42.90
C MET A 22 26.28 -13.42 -41.84
N VAL A 23 25.95 -14.38 -40.96
CA VAL A 23 24.94 -14.23 -39.92
C VAL A 23 25.53 -14.64 -38.59
N VAL A 24 25.24 -13.86 -37.57
CA VAL A 24 25.59 -14.18 -36.17
C VAL A 24 24.34 -14.11 -35.29
N PRO A 25 24.19 -15.05 -34.34
CA PRO A 25 23.06 -15.03 -33.42
C PRO A 25 23.16 -13.88 -32.41
N LEU A 26 22.03 -13.34 -32.03
CA LEU A 26 21.86 -12.46 -30.86
C LEU A 26 21.36 -13.32 -29.70
N ILE A 27 22.19 -13.47 -28.66
CA ILE A 27 21.94 -14.40 -27.56
C ILE A 27 21.73 -13.61 -26.27
N SER A 28 20.63 -13.90 -25.57
CA SER A 28 20.33 -13.39 -24.24
C SER A 28 19.95 -14.56 -23.33
N LYS A 29 20.55 -14.63 -22.14
CA LYS A 29 20.30 -15.71 -21.14
C LYS A 29 20.32 -17.13 -21.74
N GLU A 30 21.31 -17.39 -22.58
CA GLU A 30 21.51 -18.67 -23.29
C GLU A 30 20.45 -19.00 -24.38
N GLU A 31 19.52 -18.09 -24.65
CA GLU A 31 18.54 -18.26 -25.73
C GLU A 31 18.85 -17.33 -26.91
N VAL A 32 18.69 -17.86 -28.12
CA VAL A 32 18.77 -17.08 -29.35
C VAL A 32 17.44 -16.37 -29.56
N TRP A 33 17.44 -15.04 -29.46
CA TRP A 33 16.23 -14.24 -29.67
C TRP A 33 16.20 -13.50 -31.01
N GLY A 34 17.28 -13.53 -31.76
CA GLY A 34 17.40 -12.92 -33.07
C GLY A 34 18.71 -13.20 -33.77
N TYR A 35 18.86 -12.65 -34.94
CA TYR A 35 20.08 -12.77 -35.75
C TYR A 35 20.46 -11.42 -36.31
N MET A 36 21.75 -11.18 -36.43
CA MET A 36 22.31 -10.04 -37.15
C MET A 36 23.07 -10.56 -38.38
N GLY A 37 22.70 -10.05 -39.56
CA GLY A 37 23.31 -10.46 -40.83
C GLY A 37 23.92 -9.31 -41.59
N ILE A 38 24.93 -9.61 -42.40
CA ILE A 38 25.48 -8.73 -43.43
C ILE A 38 25.53 -9.49 -44.74
N ASP A 39 25.00 -8.87 -45.79
CA ASP A 39 24.90 -9.45 -47.12
C ASP A 39 25.69 -8.63 -48.16
N MET A 40 26.06 -9.32 -49.21
CA MET A 40 26.74 -8.71 -50.40
C MET A 40 25.90 -9.02 -51.64
N VAL A 41 25.35 -7.97 -52.26
CA VAL A 41 24.48 -8.11 -53.45
C VAL A 41 25.22 -7.83 -54.79
N ARG A 42 26.34 -7.11 -54.73
CA ARG A 42 27.08 -6.73 -55.93
C ARG A 42 28.21 -7.69 -56.31
N THR A 43 28.99 -8.13 -55.32
CA THR A 43 30.15 -8.99 -55.52
C THR A 43 30.13 -10.13 -54.51
N GLN A 44 30.63 -11.30 -54.91
CA GLN A 44 30.85 -12.38 -54.00
C GLN A 44 32.04 -12.11 -53.14
N ARG A 45 31.92 -12.32 -51.80
CA ARG A 45 32.98 -12.19 -50.83
C ARG A 45 33.15 -13.46 -50.02
N SER A 46 34.38 -13.91 -49.79
CA SER A 46 34.70 -14.90 -48.80
C SER A 46 34.92 -14.24 -47.45
N TRP A 47 34.26 -14.71 -46.40
CA TRP A 47 34.37 -14.19 -45.06
C TRP A 47 35.53 -14.90 -44.32
N SER A 48 36.40 -14.11 -43.70
CA SER A 48 37.51 -14.63 -42.88
C SER A 48 37.02 -14.82 -41.41
N ASN A 49 37.80 -15.59 -40.63
CA ASN A 49 37.55 -15.69 -39.18
C ASN A 49 37.61 -14.32 -38.48
N VAL A 50 38.44 -13.41 -38.96
CA VAL A 50 38.55 -12.06 -38.42
C VAL A 50 37.25 -11.26 -38.66
N ASP A 51 36.68 -11.38 -39.88
CA ASP A 51 35.38 -10.76 -40.20
C ASP A 51 34.31 -11.28 -39.28
N TYR A 52 34.24 -12.61 -39.06
CA TYR A 52 33.27 -13.24 -38.17
C TYR A 52 33.43 -12.77 -36.71
N GLN A 53 34.69 -12.71 -36.20
CA GLN A 53 34.95 -12.24 -34.84
C GLN A 53 34.57 -10.77 -34.65
N CYS A 54 34.92 -9.90 -35.60
CA CYS A 54 34.52 -8.48 -35.58
C CYS A 54 32.99 -8.33 -35.55
N PHE A 55 32.31 -9.07 -36.42
CA PHE A 55 30.87 -8.99 -36.57
C PHE A 55 30.13 -9.58 -35.33
N SER A 56 30.64 -10.68 -34.77
CA SER A 56 30.15 -11.23 -33.50
C SER A 56 30.32 -10.25 -32.34
N SER A 57 31.44 -9.53 -32.30
CA SER A 57 31.67 -8.49 -31.28
C SER A 57 30.68 -7.35 -31.38
N LEU A 58 30.37 -6.89 -32.61
CA LEU A 58 29.32 -5.90 -32.83
C LEU A 58 27.95 -6.40 -32.42
N ALA A 59 27.61 -7.65 -32.74
CA ALA A 59 26.35 -8.28 -32.33
C ALA A 59 26.22 -8.35 -30.80
N ASN A 60 27.30 -8.68 -30.10
CA ASN A 60 27.34 -8.68 -28.64
C ASN A 60 27.14 -7.28 -28.05
N ILE A 61 27.76 -6.25 -28.61
CA ILE A 61 27.57 -4.86 -28.17
C ILE A 61 26.11 -4.46 -28.34
N ILE A 62 25.52 -4.73 -29.51
CA ILE A 62 24.11 -4.43 -29.78
C ILE A 62 23.21 -5.15 -28.78
N ASN A 63 23.48 -6.43 -28.53
CA ASN A 63 22.73 -7.21 -27.57
C ASN A 63 22.77 -6.61 -26.16
N ILE A 64 23.97 -6.25 -25.68
CA ILE A 64 24.15 -5.58 -24.39
C ILE A 64 23.40 -4.26 -24.34
N CYS A 65 23.45 -3.44 -25.39
CA CYS A 65 22.72 -2.18 -25.47
C CYS A 65 21.20 -2.38 -25.39
N ILE A 66 20.67 -3.39 -26.05
CA ILE A 66 19.23 -3.71 -26.03
C ILE A 66 18.81 -4.20 -24.63
N GLU A 67 19.61 -5.06 -24.02
CA GLU A 67 19.33 -5.55 -22.65
C GLU A 67 19.38 -4.41 -21.62
N LEU A 68 20.39 -3.54 -21.68
CA LEU A 68 20.47 -2.36 -20.83
C LEU A 68 19.22 -1.49 -20.99
N ARG A 69 18.82 -1.22 -22.24
CA ARG A 69 17.64 -0.40 -22.50
C ARG A 69 16.36 -1.02 -21.96
N LYS A 70 16.18 -2.34 -22.11
CA LYS A 70 15.03 -3.05 -21.53
C LYS A 70 15.03 -2.95 -19.99
N SER A 71 16.19 -3.15 -19.37
CA SER A 71 16.34 -3.05 -17.91
C SER A 71 16.04 -1.63 -17.40
N GLU A 72 16.51 -0.59 -18.10
CA GLU A 72 16.21 0.81 -17.73
C GLU A 72 14.72 1.13 -17.84
N LEU A 73 14.04 0.65 -18.89
CA LEU A 73 12.60 0.85 -19.07
C LEU A 73 11.82 0.15 -17.96
N GLN A 74 12.16 -1.11 -17.66
CA GLN A 74 11.51 -1.85 -16.58
C GLN A 74 11.69 -1.16 -15.22
N ALA A 75 12.92 -0.77 -14.88
CA ALA A 75 13.19 -0.05 -13.64
C ALA A 75 12.40 1.27 -13.53
N LYS A 76 12.20 1.96 -14.64
CA LYS A 76 11.39 3.18 -14.68
C LYS A 76 9.90 2.89 -14.45
N GLU A 77 9.36 1.82 -15.05
CA GLU A 77 7.97 1.39 -14.85
C GLU A 77 7.72 0.97 -13.41
N ASP A 78 8.62 0.16 -12.82
CA ASP A 78 8.54 -0.28 -11.44
C ASP A 78 8.55 0.91 -10.47
N ARG A 79 9.42 1.89 -10.73
CA ARG A 79 9.49 3.12 -9.93
C ARG A 79 8.20 3.94 -10.01
N LEU A 80 7.61 4.07 -11.20
CA LEU A 80 6.32 4.77 -11.38
C LEU A 80 5.18 4.04 -10.67
N ALA A 81 5.16 2.72 -10.75
CA ALA A 81 4.16 1.89 -10.05
C ALA A 81 4.27 2.05 -8.53
N LEU A 82 5.49 2.06 -7.99
CA LEU A 82 5.75 2.30 -6.56
C LEU A 82 5.28 3.69 -6.13
N ASP A 83 5.69 4.76 -6.85
CA ASP A 83 5.29 6.14 -6.55
C ASP A 83 3.77 6.32 -6.57
N ASN A 84 3.08 5.71 -7.55
CA ASN A 84 1.63 5.71 -7.60
C ASN A 84 1.00 4.98 -6.40
N SER A 85 1.54 3.82 -6.02
CA SER A 85 1.07 3.05 -4.86
C SER A 85 1.25 3.84 -3.57
N GLU A 86 2.40 4.47 -3.36
CA GLU A 86 2.65 5.33 -2.20
C GLU A 86 1.68 6.52 -2.14
N LYS A 87 1.40 7.17 -3.27
CA LYS A 87 0.42 8.28 -3.35
C LYS A 87 -1.00 7.83 -3.00
N ILE A 88 -1.41 6.67 -3.49
CA ILE A 88 -2.73 6.09 -3.18
C ILE A 88 -2.82 5.80 -1.68
N LEU A 89 -1.84 5.13 -1.10
CA LEU A 89 -1.81 4.82 0.32
C LEU A 89 -1.83 6.09 1.17
N ARG A 90 -1.07 7.11 0.81
CA ARG A 90 -1.06 8.42 1.49
C ARG A 90 -2.42 9.11 1.41
N ASN A 91 -3.08 9.05 0.25
CA ASN A 91 -4.42 9.63 0.08
C ASN A 91 -5.47 8.88 0.89
N ILE A 92 -5.41 7.54 0.93
CA ILE A 92 -6.27 6.72 1.79
C ILE A 92 -6.06 7.14 3.25
N TYR A 93 -4.82 7.13 3.73
CA TYR A 93 -4.46 7.49 5.10
C TYR A 93 -5.00 8.86 5.53
N LYS A 94 -4.87 9.88 4.66
CA LYS A 94 -5.35 11.24 4.93
C LYS A 94 -6.87 11.36 4.95
N ASN A 95 -7.57 10.64 4.06
CA ASN A 95 -9.00 10.80 3.86
C ASN A 95 -9.85 9.73 4.55
N LEU A 96 -9.24 8.85 5.36
CA LEU A 96 -9.99 7.89 6.17
C LEU A 96 -10.96 8.62 7.11
N PRO A 97 -12.24 8.19 7.20
CA PRO A 97 -13.21 8.76 8.14
C PRO A 97 -12.97 8.29 9.58
N ALA A 98 -11.81 7.76 9.87
CA ALA A 98 -11.35 7.29 11.17
C ALA A 98 -10.01 7.91 11.51
N GLY A 99 -9.79 8.23 12.75
CA GLY A 99 -8.49 8.62 13.26
C GLY A 99 -7.50 7.47 13.21
N VAL A 100 -6.28 7.75 12.83
CA VAL A 100 -5.20 6.74 12.76
C VAL A 100 -4.00 7.26 13.51
N GLU A 101 -3.51 6.45 14.45
CA GLU A 101 -2.26 6.69 15.19
C GLU A 101 -1.29 5.55 14.92
N LEU A 102 -0.04 5.88 14.70
CA LEU A 102 1.05 4.93 14.56
C LEU A 102 2.03 5.11 15.72
N TYR A 103 2.23 4.04 16.48
CA TYR A 103 3.21 4.00 17.56
C TYR A 103 4.36 3.07 17.20
N ASP A 104 5.57 3.43 17.63
CA ASP A 104 6.72 2.56 17.45
C ASP A 104 6.65 1.31 18.37
N LYS A 105 7.67 0.46 18.26
CA LYS A 105 7.77 -0.78 19.05
C LYS A 105 7.85 -0.55 20.57
N ASP A 106 8.28 0.62 21.00
CA ASP A 106 8.44 1.01 22.40
C ASP A 106 7.21 1.79 22.92
N GLY A 107 6.21 2.01 22.04
CA GLY A 107 4.93 2.64 22.36
C GLY A 107 4.92 4.15 22.21
N TYR A 108 5.90 4.77 21.57
CA TYR A 108 5.92 6.20 21.31
C TYR A 108 5.18 6.53 20.01
N LEU A 109 4.35 7.57 20.04
CA LEU A 109 3.59 8.04 18.89
C LEU A 109 4.55 8.63 17.83
N VAL A 110 4.50 8.08 16.61
CA VAL A 110 5.37 8.48 15.49
C VAL A 110 4.62 9.17 14.36
N ASP A 111 3.32 8.90 14.20
CA ASP A 111 2.50 9.59 13.21
C ASP A 111 1.01 9.51 13.54
N ILE A 112 0.23 10.50 13.06
CA ILE A 112 -1.23 10.56 13.10
C ILE A 112 -1.77 11.15 11.81
N ASN A 113 -3.00 10.77 11.42
CA ASN A 113 -3.66 11.33 10.25
C ASN A 113 -4.48 12.59 10.58
N ASP A 114 -4.96 13.27 9.52
CA ASP A 114 -5.72 14.53 9.66
C ASP A 114 -7.03 14.33 10.47
N LYS A 115 -7.67 13.14 10.37
CA LYS A 115 -8.88 12.83 11.14
C LYS A 115 -8.61 12.67 12.63
N GLU A 116 -7.45 12.14 13.02
CA GLU A 116 -7.06 12.08 14.42
C GLU A 116 -6.81 13.46 15.01
N LEU A 117 -6.18 14.37 14.25
CA LEU A 117 -6.05 15.78 14.65
C LEU A 117 -7.42 16.39 14.95
N GLU A 118 -8.42 16.14 14.11
CA GLU A 118 -9.80 16.61 14.30
C GLU A 118 -10.44 16.00 15.56
N ILE A 119 -10.35 14.66 15.72
CA ILE A 119 -10.91 13.94 16.87
C ILE A 119 -10.33 14.47 18.18
N PHE A 120 -9.03 14.72 18.23
CA PHE A 120 -8.34 15.16 19.45
C PHE A 120 -8.22 16.68 19.57
N GLY A 121 -8.71 17.46 18.59
CA GLY A 121 -8.67 18.93 18.64
C GLY A 121 -7.25 19.49 18.61
N LEU A 122 -6.35 18.84 17.88
CA LEU A 122 -4.96 19.25 17.70
C LEU A 122 -4.83 20.12 16.44
N SER A 123 -3.89 21.07 16.45
CA SER A 123 -3.61 21.90 15.28
C SER A 123 -2.54 21.31 14.39
N ASP A 124 -1.61 20.62 14.99
CA ASP A 124 -0.47 19.98 14.32
C ASP A 124 -0.10 18.67 15.02
N LYS A 125 0.38 17.72 14.24
CA LYS A 125 0.78 16.42 14.76
C LYS A 125 1.94 16.51 15.77
N HIS A 126 2.80 17.51 15.64
CA HIS A 126 3.92 17.72 16.55
C HIS A 126 3.49 17.98 18.01
N GLU A 127 2.24 18.39 18.24
CA GLU A 127 1.66 18.57 19.56
C GLU A 127 1.51 17.23 20.32
N ALA A 128 1.42 16.10 19.60
CA ALA A 128 1.23 14.77 20.18
C ALA A 128 2.41 13.80 19.94
N LEU A 129 3.29 14.08 18.98
CA LEU A 129 4.41 13.18 18.68
C LEU A 129 5.29 12.93 19.91
N GLY A 130 5.68 11.67 20.12
CA GLY A 130 6.55 11.27 21.22
C GLY A 130 5.82 10.97 22.54
N VAL A 131 4.48 11.11 22.61
CA VAL A 131 3.72 10.60 23.77
C VAL A 131 3.73 9.07 23.77
N ASN A 132 3.75 8.47 24.97
CA ASN A 132 3.77 7.02 25.07
C ASN A 132 2.37 6.48 25.35
N LEU A 133 1.92 5.52 24.54
CA LEU A 133 0.59 4.88 24.67
C LEU A 133 0.37 4.21 26.03
N PHE A 134 1.46 3.70 26.65
CA PHE A 134 1.38 3.03 27.95
C PHE A 134 1.19 4.02 29.13
N ASP A 135 1.48 5.30 28.91
CA ASP A 135 1.28 6.36 29.89
C ASP A 135 -0.11 7.00 29.78
N ASN A 136 -0.85 6.74 28.69
CA ASN A 136 -2.19 7.29 28.47
C ASN A 136 -3.16 6.76 29.55
N PRO A 137 -3.73 7.64 30.41
CA PRO A 137 -4.60 7.23 31.51
C PRO A 137 -6.00 6.74 31.04
N ASN A 138 -6.39 7.06 29.82
CA ASN A 138 -7.68 6.62 29.27
C ASN A 138 -7.63 5.17 28.76
N ILE A 139 -6.45 4.62 28.46
CA ILE A 139 -6.32 3.23 28.00
C ILE A 139 -6.34 2.31 29.24
N PRO A 140 -7.30 1.36 29.32
CA PRO A 140 -7.42 0.42 30.43
C PRO A 140 -6.15 -0.43 30.61
N LEU A 141 -5.83 -0.78 31.86
CA LEU A 141 -4.64 -1.57 32.17
C LEU A 141 -4.63 -2.93 31.45
N GLU A 142 -5.76 -3.60 31.41
CA GLU A 142 -5.92 -4.88 30.70
C GLU A 142 -5.57 -4.75 29.20
N VAL A 143 -6.00 -3.65 28.56
CA VAL A 143 -5.65 -3.36 27.17
C VAL A 143 -4.15 -3.15 27.03
N LYS A 144 -3.52 -2.36 27.92
CA LYS A 144 -2.08 -2.15 27.91
C LYS A 144 -1.27 -3.44 28.06
N GLU A 145 -1.73 -4.37 28.89
CA GLU A 145 -1.09 -5.68 29.09
C GLU A 145 -1.16 -6.53 27.81
N ARG A 146 -2.33 -6.57 27.16
CA ARG A 146 -2.50 -7.27 25.89
C ARG A 146 -1.67 -6.65 24.77
N LEU A 147 -1.56 -5.33 24.71
CA LEU A 147 -0.67 -4.64 23.77
C LEU A 147 0.80 -4.98 24.01
N ARG A 148 1.25 -5.08 25.27
CA ARG A 148 2.63 -5.56 25.57
C ARG A 148 2.85 -6.99 25.08
N ALA A 149 1.81 -7.84 25.11
CA ALA A 149 1.83 -9.17 24.52
C ALA A 149 1.74 -9.16 22.99
N LYS A 150 1.60 -7.97 22.35
CA LYS A 150 1.48 -7.77 20.91
C LYS A 150 0.23 -8.42 20.32
N GLU A 151 -0.83 -8.45 21.11
CA GLU A 151 -2.14 -8.92 20.68
C GLU A 151 -2.91 -7.80 19.96
N ASP A 152 -3.69 -8.17 18.97
CA ASP A 152 -4.70 -7.29 18.40
C ASP A 152 -5.84 -7.10 19.40
N VAL A 153 -6.26 -5.85 19.61
CA VAL A 153 -7.26 -5.49 20.60
C VAL A 153 -8.35 -4.61 20.00
N ASN A 154 -9.60 -4.91 20.36
CA ASN A 154 -10.74 -4.05 20.07
C ASN A 154 -11.37 -3.65 21.41
N PHE A 155 -11.60 -2.34 21.61
CA PHE A 155 -12.22 -1.84 22.82
C PHE A 155 -12.93 -0.52 22.59
N SER A 156 -13.93 -0.23 23.41
CA SER A 156 -14.64 1.03 23.44
C SER A 156 -14.36 1.74 24.75
N ILE A 157 -14.11 3.03 24.72
CA ILE A 157 -13.84 3.83 25.90
C ILE A 157 -14.57 5.17 25.87
N ASN A 158 -14.87 5.67 27.07
CA ASN A 158 -15.21 7.05 27.30
C ASN A 158 -13.92 7.83 27.50
N TYR A 159 -13.41 8.43 26.44
CA TYR A 159 -12.16 9.17 26.44
C TYR A 159 -12.34 10.53 27.07
N ASP A 160 -11.70 10.75 28.21
CA ASP A 160 -11.80 11.95 29.01
C ASP A 160 -10.58 12.87 28.79
N PHE A 161 -10.79 13.99 28.12
CA PHE A 161 -9.73 14.95 27.82
C PHE A 161 -9.12 15.61 29.06
N SER A 162 -9.86 15.70 30.17
CA SER A 162 -9.31 16.27 31.42
C SER A 162 -8.14 15.47 31.98
N LYS A 163 -8.05 14.18 31.65
CA LYS A 163 -7.00 13.30 32.12
C LYS A 163 -5.69 13.40 31.37
N ILE A 164 -5.73 14.00 30.14
CA ILE A 164 -4.54 14.05 29.25
C ILE A 164 -3.86 15.41 29.20
N ASN A 165 -4.37 16.44 29.89
CA ASN A 165 -3.81 17.80 29.87
C ASN A 165 -2.31 17.89 30.27
N GLN A 166 -1.75 16.82 30.85
CA GLN A 166 -0.32 16.74 31.17
C GLN A 166 0.52 16.18 30.01
N TYR A 167 -0.12 15.59 29.00
CA TYR A 167 0.55 14.87 27.92
C TYR A 167 0.39 15.53 26.57
N VAL A 168 -0.80 16.13 26.32
CA VAL A 168 -1.15 16.74 25.04
C VAL A 168 -1.97 18.00 25.29
N ASP A 169 -1.60 19.10 24.63
CA ASP A 169 -2.33 20.36 24.69
C ASP A 169 -3.51 20.32 23.72
N SER A 170 -4.56 19.58 24.11
CA SER A 170 -5.79 19.46 23.34
C SER A 170 -6.69 20.65 23.55
N ARG A 171 -7.26 21.19 22.45
CA ARG A 171 -8.33 22.23 22.48
C ARG A 171 -9.69 21.62 22.76
N ARG A 172 -9.83 20.30 22.68
CA ARG A 172 -11.07 19.58 22.96
C ARG A 172 -11.19 19.33 24.46
N ASN A 173 -12.40 19.51 24.98
CA ASN A 173 -12.74 19.30 26.37
C ASN A 173 -13.89 18.30 26.50
N GLY A 174 -14.06 17.73 27.70
CA GLY A 174 -15.14 16.78 27.99
C GLY A 174 -14.79 15.35 27.67
N ILE A 175 -15.81 14.56 27.43
CA ILE A 175 -15.72 13.12 27.20
C ILE A 175 -16.29 12.80 25.82
N ILE A 176 -15.58 11.97 25.07
CA ILE A 176 -16.04 11.38 23.82
C ILE A 176 -16.09 9.85 23.91
N ASN A 177 -16.95 9.25 23.11
CA ASN A 177 -17.01 7.80 22.98
C ASN A 177 -16.14 7.36 21.81
N LEU A 178 -15.06 6.65 22.07
CA LEU A 178 -14.18 6.10 21.04
C LEU A 178 -14.35 4.59 20.95
N ASN A 179 -14.49 4.10 19.72
CA ASN A 179 -14.28 2.68 19.40
C ASN A 179 -12.91 2.57 18.75
N THR A 180 -12.01 1.86 19.42
CA THR A 180 -10.60 1.75 19.04
C THR A 180 -10.25 0.31 18.68
N LYS A 181 -9.67 0.14 17.50
CA LYS A 181 -9.01 -1.11 17.10
C LYS A 181 -7.51 -0.90 17.08
N VAL A 182 -6.77 -1.79 17.74
CA VAL A 182 -5.30 -1.80 17.69
C VAL A 182 -4.83 -3.08 17.02
N THR A 183 -3.90 -2.93 16.08
CA THR A 183 -3.27 -4.04 15.37
C THR A 183 -1.76 -3.94 15.50
N ALA A 184 -1.13 -5.06 15.85
CA ALA A 184 0.33 -5.18 15.85
C ALA A 184 0.83 -5.39 14.43
N LEU A 185 1.74 -4.51 13.97
CA LEU A 185 2.33 -4.58 12.62
C LEU A 185 3.68 -5.28 12.65
N TYR A 186 3.94 -6.09 11.62
CA TYR A 186 5.15 -6.86 11.47
C TYR A 186 5.81 -6.60 10.12
N ASP A 187 7.13 -6.68 10.07
CA ASP A 187 7.89 -6.59 8.82
C ASP A 187 7.85 -7.92 8.03
N SER A 188 8.49 -7.93 6.85
CA SER A 188 8.56 -9.11 5.97
C SER A 188 9.31 -10.31 6.60
N GLN A 189 10.04 -10.09 7.71
CA GLN A 189 10.74 -11.11 8.48
C GLN A 189 9.98 -11.52 9.75
N ASN A 190 8.69 -11.12 9.85
CA ASN A 190 7.83 -11.36 11.01
C ASN A 190 8.36 -10.77 12.33
N ARG A 191 9.10 -9.67 12.26
CA ARG A 191 9.52 -8.91 13.44
C ARG A 191 8.53 -7.80 13.71
N PHE A 192 8.10 -7.68 14.96
CA PHE A 192 7.21 -6.61 15.38
C PHE A 192 7.87 -5.23 15.16
N ILE A 193 7.12 -4.30 14.55
CA ILE A 193 7.61 -2.96 14.22
C ILE A 193 6.79 -1.84 14.85
N ASN A 194 5.45 -1.91 14.81
CA ASN A 194 4.57 -0.81 15.20
C ASN A 194 3.24 -1.31 15.77
N TYR A 195 2.58 -0.44 16.58
CA TYR A 195 1.16 -0.54 16.85
C TYR A 195 0.40 0.44 15.95
N LEU A 196 -0.65 -0.04 15.31
CA LEU A 196 -1.59 0.76 14.52
C LEU A 196 -2.90 0.89 15.29
N PHE A 197 -3.26 2.10 15.69
CA PHE A 197 -4.55 2.43 16.28
C PHE A 197 -5.48 3.00 15.21
N ILE A 198 -6.71 2.55 15.21
CA ILE A 198 -7.80 3.10 14.41
C ILE A 198 -8.91 3.52 15.36
N ASN A 199 -9.18 4.82 15.44
CA ASN A 199 -10.12 5.45 16.34
C ASN A 199 -11.35 5.93 15.57
N ILE A 200 -12.54 5.53 16.03
CA ILE A 200 -13.81 6.01 15.50
C ILE A 200 -14.54 6.74 16.63
N ASP A 201 -14.80 8.04 16.44
CA ASP A 201 -15.65 8.82 17.34
C ASP A 201 -17.10 8.39 17.13
N THR A 202 -17.67 7.72 18.13
CA THR A 202 -19.05 7.24 18.14
C THR A 202 -19.96 8.07 19.04
N THR A 203 -19.51 9.24 19.48
CA THR A 203 -20.20 10.09 20.45
C THR A 203 -21.62 10.47 20.00
N GLU A 204 -21.77 10.94 18.77
CA GLU A 204 -23.09 11.31 18.23
C GLU A 204 -24.03 10.12 18.14
N THR A 205 -23.52 9.00 17.65
CA THR A 205 -24.29 7.77 17.50
C THR A 205 -24.74 7.23 18.87
N THR A 206 -23.83 7.18 19.84
CA THR A 206 -24.11 6.73 21.19
C THR A 206 -25.14 7.64 21.87
N ASN A 207 -25.01 8.97 21.74
CA ASN A 207 -25.96 9.92 22.30
C ASN A 207 -27.36 9.78 21.67
N ALA A 208 -27.43 9.53 20.35
CA ALA A 208 -28.69 9.30 19.67
C ALA A 208 -29.38 8.01 20.18
N TYR A 209 -28.66 6.92 20.32
CA TYR A 209 -29.20 5.70 20.89
C TYR A 209 -29.69 5.87 22.33
N THR A 210 -28.91 6.56 23.16
CA THR A 210 -29.31 6.85 24.56
C THR A 210 -30.62 7.63 24.61
N LYS A 211 -30.77 8.67 23.78
CA LYS A 211 -32.02 9.45 23.72
C LYS A 211 -33.20 8.59 23.27
N ILE A 212 -33.02 7.73 22.28
CA ILE A 212 -34.09 6.82 21.84
C ILE A 212 -34.53 5.93 23.00
N GLN A 213 -33.59 5.32 23.72
CA GLN A 213 -33.91 4.48 24.89
C GLN A 213 -34.60 5.27 26.00
N GLU A 214 -34.18 6.51 26.25
CA GLU A 214 -34.86 7.38 27.23
C GLU A 214 -36.31 7.66 26.79
N PHE A 215 -36.56 7.93 25.53
CA PHE A 215 -37.91 8.12 25.00
C PHE A 215 -38.74 6.83 25.10
N GLU A 216 -38.20 5.67 24.73
CA GLU A 216 -38.88 4.37 24.86
C GLU A 216 -39.27 4.09 26.32
N ASN A 217 -38.36 4.31 27.27
CA ASN A 217 -38.63 4.15 28.69
C ASN A 217 -39.69 5.14 29.19
N LEU A 218 -39.67 6.39 28.70
CA LEU A 218 -40.71 7.38 29.05
C LEU A 218 -42.07 6.96 28.50
N PHE A 219 -42.14 6.47 27.26
CA PHE A 219 -43.38 5.94 26.68
C PHE A 219 -43.94 4.77 27.46
N LEU A 220 -43.11 3.84 27.91
CA LEU A 220 -43.51 2.72 28.75
C LEU A 220 -44.08 3.20 30.09
N LEU A 221 -43.40 4.13 30.74
CA LEU A 221 -43.86 4.74 31.99
C LEU A 221 -45.23 5.48 31.83
N ILE A 222 -45.40 6.25 30.78
CA ILE A 222 -46.68 6.93 30.49
C ILE A 222 -47.79 5.90 30.22
N GLY A 223 -47.49 4.81 29.47
CA GLY A 223 -48.43 3.72 29.21
C GLY A 223 -48.92 3.03 30.48
N ASP A 224 -48.03 2.80 31.43
CA ASP A 224 -48.36 2.20 32.72
C ASP A 224 -49.19 3.11 33.63
N TYR A 225 -48.84 4.41 33.66
CA TYR A 225 -49.58 5.40 34.48
C TYR A 225 -50.90 5.80 33.88
N ALA A 226 -50.99 5.98 32.58
CA ALA A 226 -52.19 6.50 31.91
C ALA A 226 -53.17 5.42 31.49
N LYS A 227 -52.83 4.13 31.61
CA LYS A 227 -53.61 2.97 31.08
C LYS A 227 -53.94 3.14 29.58
N VAL A 228 -53.06 3.79 28.81
CA VAL A 228 -53.21 4.04 27.38
C VAL A 228 -52.38 3.02 26.63
N GLY A 229 -52.98 2.29 25.73
CA GLY A 229 -52.27 1.37 24.84
C GLY A 229 -51.71 2.14 23.65
N PHE A 230 -50.41 1.95 23.35
CA PHE A 230 -49.77 2.44 22.11
C PHE A 230 -49.69 1.34 21.08
N ALA A 231 -50.09 1.60 19.84
CA ALA A 231 -49.90 0.69 18.72
C ALA A 231 -48.83 1.25 17.78
N HIS A 232 -47.79 0.47 17.52
CA HIS A 232 -46.77 0.78 16.55
C HIS A 232 -47.06 0.07 15.22
N PHE A 233 -47.29 0.80 14.16
CA PHE A 233 -47.49 0.26 12.84
C PHE A 233 -46.21 0.47 12.00
N ASN A 234 -45.52 -0.62 11.67
CA ASN A 234 -44.46 -0.58 10.65
C ASN A 234 -45.14 -0.50 9.27
N VAL A 235 -45.10 0.64 8.65
CA VAL A 235 -45.42 0.78 7.23
C VAL A 235 -44.16 0.43 6.46
N LEU A 236 -44.10 -0.83 5.98
CA LEU A 236 -43.11 -1.24 5.00
C LEU A 236 -43.52 -0.62 3.67
N THR A 237 -42.73 0.40 3.23
CA THR A 237 -42.74 0.91 1.86
C THR A 237 -41.65 0.24 1.05
#